data_13c4689c6ccd0bf8d9be87f2f6207cd8
#
_entry.id   13c4689c6ccd0bf8d9be87f2f6207cd8
#
_cell.length_a   1.000
_cell.length_b   1.000
_cell.length_c   1.000
_cell.angle_alpha   90.00
_cell.angle_beta   90.00
_cell.angle_gamma   90.00
#
_symmetry.space_group_name_H-M   'P 1'
#
loop_
_entity.id
_entity.type
_entity.pdbx_description
1 polymer ?
#
loop_
_entity_poly.entity_id
_entity_poly.type
_entity_poly.pdbx_seq_one_letter_code
_entity_poly.pdbx_strand_id
1 'polypeptide(L)'
;MSKTNMFVSGLLFGLGMAIGLGLPALSAQQRGGRGPQPPTLDQVPQEILTLRQQVPTNSTIMMDVQWHWTNLWWAGKKRNWPLAQYYFNESRGHIQQLVRKNPTIRNQVDNTDVELQGIFDGIDTSSLAMVKDAIAKKDALAFEKNYRTMLESCYSCHKSIGRPYIRPQTPTAQVQAMVNMDPNATWPQ
;
A
#
# COMPACT_ATOMS: atom_id res chain seq x y z
N MET A 1 -13.79 -49.27 33.24
CA MET A 1 -15.16 -49.46 33.78
C MET A 1 -16.08 -48.66 32.87
N SER A 2 -16.62 -49.24 31.79
CA SER A 2 -17.82 -50.07 31.64
C SER A 2 -19.10 -49.39 32.09
N LYS A 3 -19.96 -49.11 31.10
CA LYS A 3 -21.36 -49.56 30.87
C LYS A 3 -22.04 -48.58 29.90
N THR A 4 -22.27 -48.84 28.61
CA THR A 4 -23.29 -49.72 27.98
C THR A 4 -24.69 -49.62 28.59
N ASN A 5 -25.65 -49.17 27.73
CA ASN A 5 -27.00 -49.72 27.47
C ASN A 5 -27.78 -48.67 26.66
N MET A 6 -28.26 -48.90 25.46
CA MET A 6 -29.08 -49.92 24.80
C MET A 6 -30.59 -49.61 24.86
N PHE A 7 -31.14 -49.41 23.65
CA PHE A 7 -32.51 -49.66 23.15
C PHE A 7 -33.75 -49.04 23.85
N VAL A 8 -34.60 -48.39 23.03
CA VAL A 8 -35.93 -48.99 22.71
C VAL A 8 -36.52 -48.27 21.47
N SER A 9 -36.97 -49.11 20.53
CA SER A 9 -37.82 -48.82 19.37
C SER A 9 -39.25 -48.42 19.78
N GLY A 10 -39.87 -47.52 19.04
CA GLY A 10 -41.27 -47.21 19.11
C GLY A 10 -41.81 -46.76 17.75
N LEU A 11 -42.31 -47.73 16.96
CA LEU A 11 -43.09 -47.51 15.75
C LEU A 11 -44.50 -47.06 16.17
N LEU A 12 -44.95 -45.89 15.68
CA LEU A 12 -46.37 -45.56 15.64
C LEU A 12 -46.74 -44.91 14.29
N PHE A 13 -47.51 -45.65 13.54
CA PHE A 13 -48.24 -45.22 12.35
C PHE A 13 -49.28 -44.17 12.72
N GLY A 14 -49.22 -42.98 12.08
CA GLY A 14 -50.21 -41.97 12.16
C GLY A 14 -50.55 -41.46 10.76
N LEU A 15 -51.67 -41.92 10.18
CA LEU A 15 -52.30 -41.35 9.00
C LEU A 15 -52.71 -39.91 9.33
N GLY A 16 -52.21 -38.93 8.63
CA GLY A 16 -52.62 -37.52 8.72
C GLY A 16 -52.78 -36.91 7.32
N MET A 17 -54.00 -36.53 6.98
CA MET A 17 -54.44 -35.92 5.74
C MET A 17 -53.52 -34.73 5.32
N ALA A 18 -53.07 -34.76 4.07
CA ALA A 18 -52.48 -33.67 3.39
C ALA A 18 -53.53 -32.61 3.01
N ILE A 19 -53.55 -31.49 3.71
CA ILE A 19 -54.21 -30.27 3.23
C ILE A 19 -53.14 -29.49 2.44
N GLY A 20 -53.26 -29.54 1.12
CA GLY A 20 -52.42 -28.78 0.23
C GLY A 20 -52.73 -27.28 0.33
N LEU A 21 -51.97 -26.54 1.10
CA LEU A 21 -51.86 -25.09 0.97
C LEU A 21 -50.72 -24.81 -0.01
N GLY A 22 -51.06 -24.48 -1.22
CA GLY A 22 -50.14 -23.99 -2.25
C GLY A 22 -49.41 -22.73 -1.77
N LEU A 23 -48.19 -22.87 -1.31
CA LEU A 23 -47.28 -21.75 -1.15
C LEU A 23 -46.77 -21.36 -2.54
N PRO A 24 -46.87 -20.08 -2.93
CA PRO A 24 -46.25 -19.64 -4.18
C PRO A 24 -44.73 -19.90 -4.07
N ALA A 25 -44.21 -20.69 -4.98
CA ALA A 25 -42.80 -20.82 -5.15
C ALA A 25 -42.21 -19.42 -5.39
N LEU A 26 -41.60 -18.85 -4.36
CA LEU A 26 -40.69 -17.71 -4.52
C LEU A 26 -39.54 -18.21 -5.38
N SER A 27 -39.66 -18.01 -6.70
CA SER A 27 -38.51 -18.13 -7.59
C SER A 27 -37.49 -17.11 -7.15
N ALA A 28 -36.53 -17.59 -6.36
CA ALA A 28 -35.30 -16.86 -6.10
C ALA A 28 -34.65 -16.63 -7.45
N GLN A 29 -34.92 -15.48 -8.02
CA GLN A 29 -34.26 -14.98 -9.21
C GLN A 29 -32.80 -14.81 -8.82
N GLN A 30 -31.99 -15.84 -9.08
CA GLN A 30 -30.53 -15.75 -9.02
C GLN A 30 -30.13 -14.61 -9.94
N ARG A 31 -29.99 -13.42 -9.38
CA ARG A 31 -29.18 -12.37 -9.96
C ARG A 31 -27.74 -12.88 -9.94
N GLY A 32 -27.42 -13.75 -10.88
CA GLY A 32 -26.06 -14.04 -11.26
C GLY A 32 -25.44 -12.75 -11.76
N GLY A 33 -24.89 -11.96 -10.85
CA GLY A 33 -24.03 -10.85 -11.19
C GLY A 33 -22.88 -11.40 -12.00
N ARG A 34 -22.98 -11.37 -13.34
CA ARG A 34 -21.79 -11.54 -14.19
C ARG A 34 -20.83 -10.46 -13.73
N GLY A 35 -19.69 -10.88 -13.16
CA GLY A 35 -18.57 -9.99 -12.96
C GLY A 35 -18.24 -9.24 -14.27
N PRO A 36 -17.51 -8.12 -14.21
CA PRO A 36 -17.15 -7.36 -15.40
C PRO A 36 -16.59 -8.33 -16.44
N GLN A 37 -17.22 -8.37 -17.63
CA GLN A 37 -16.70 -9.19 -18.73
C GLN A 37 -15.39 -8.57 -19.22
N PRO A 38 -14.38 -9.40 -19.56
CA PRO A 38 -13.17 -8.87 -20.18
C PRO A 38 -13.53 -8.14 -21.48
N PRO A 39 -12.83 -7.04 -21.81
CA PRO A 39 -13.07 -6.27 -23.01
C PRO A 39 -12.88 -7.13 -24.26
N THR A 40 -13.67 -6.86 -25.28
CA THR A 40 -13.47 -7.43 -26.61
C THR A 40 -12.27 -6.74 -27.28
N LEU A 41 -11.66 -7.37 -28.28
CA LEU A 41 -10.45 -6.85 -28.94
C LEU A 41 -10.62 -5.43 -29.51
N ASP A 42 -11.80 -5.09 -29.97
CA ASP A 42 -12.15 -3.75 -30.47
C ASP A 42 -12.27 -2.70 -29.33
N GLN A 43 -12.56 -3.12 -28.10
CA GLN A 43 -12.67 -2.26 -26.91
C GLN A 43 -11.32 -2.00 -26.23
N VAL A 44 -10.31 -2.87 -26.46
CA VAL A 44 -8.97 -2.78 -25.83
C VAL A 44 -8.31 -1.41 -26.03
N PRO A 45 -8.32 -0.76 -27.21
CA PRO A 45 -7.69 0.56 -27.36
C PRO A 45 -8.33 1.62 -26.49
N GLN A 46 -9.66 1.64 -26.37
CA GLN A 46 -10.37 2.60 -25.56
C GLN A 46 -10.14 2.36 -24.06
N GLU A 47 -10.10 1.11 -23.64
CA GLU A 47 -9.80 0.76 -22.26
C GLU A 47 -8.36 1.14 -21.88
N ILE A 48 -7.38 0.94 -22.76
CA ILE A 48 -6.01 1.41 -22.54
C ILE A 48 -5.96 2.93 -22.36
N LEU A 49 -6.70 3.70 -23.16
CA LEU A 49 -6.78 5.15 -23.00
C LEU A 49 -7.38 5.54 -21.64
N THR A 50 -8.44 4.87 -21.22
CA THR A 50 -9.07 5.08 -19.91
C THR A 50 -8.11 4.77 -18.77
N LEU A 51 -7.41 3.63 -18.83
CA LEU A 51 -6.42 3.24 -17.82
C LEU A 51 -5.26 4.24 -17.75
N ARG A 52 -4.80 4.75 -18.89
CA ARG A 52 -3.74 5.78 -18.94
C ARG A 52 -4.16 7.07 -18.22
N GLN A 53 -5.43 7.45 -18.30
CA GLN A 53 -5.95 8.63 -17.59
C GLN A 53 -6.03 8.42 -16.07
N GLN A 54 -6.12 7.16 -15.61
CA GLN A 54 -6.16 6.81 -14.19
C GLN A 54 -4.75 6.71 -13.57
N VAL A 55 -3.69 6.67 -14.36
CA VAL A 55 -2.32 6.59 -13.84
C VAL A 55 -1.95 7.91 -13.17
N PRO A 56 -1.56 7.90 -11.87
CA PRO A 56 -1.19 9.11 -11.15
C PRO A 56 -0.06 9.87 -11.85
N THR A 57 -0.07 11.21 -11.75
CA THR A 57 1.05 12.03 -12.25
C THR A 57 2.31 11.78 -11.41
N ASN A 58 3.49 12.11 -11.95
CA ASN A 58 4.74 12.03 -11.19
C ASN A 58 4.68 12.91 -9.94
N SER A 59 4.02 14.06 -10.03
CA SER A 59 3.82 14.97 -8.89
C SER A 59 2.96 14.32 -7.81
N THR A 60 1.87 13.64 -8.18
CA THR A 60 1.02 12.91 -7.24
C THR A 60 1.79 11.81 -6.52
N ILE A 61 2.55 10.99 -7.26
CA ILE A 61 3.38 9.93 -6.67
C ILE A 61 4.41 10.52 -5.69
N MET A 62 5.04 11.65 -6.05
CA MET A 62 6.02 12.30 -5.18
C MET A 62 5.39 12.97 -3.95
N MET A 63 4.12 13.41 -4.02
CA MET A 63 3.38 13.84 -2.83
C MET A 63 3.16 12.66 -1.86
N ASP A 64 2.82 11.48 -2.37
CA ASP A 64 2.68 10.28 -1.55
C ASP A 64 4.03 9.90 -0.90
N VAL A 65 5.14 9.95 -1.67
CA VAL A 65 6.49 9.76 -1.12
C VAL A 65 6.77 10.77 0.01
N GLN A 66 6.50 12.07 -0.23
CA GLN A 66 6.71 13.10 0.79
C GLN A 66 5.88 12.86 2.03
N TRP A 67 4.60 12.50 1.88
CA TRP A 67 3.70 12.20 2.99
C TRP A 67 4.21 11.05 3.84
N HIS A 68 4.49 9.92 3.21
CA HIS A 68 4.95 8.72 3.92
C HIS A 68 6.34 8.93 4.53
N TRP A 69 7.26 9.61 3.82
CA TRP A 69 8.61 9.90 4.31
C TRP A 69 8.58 10.84 5.52
N THR A 70 7.71 11.85 5.51
CA THR A 70 7.50 12.75 6.66
C THR A 70 6.97 11.97 7.88
N ASN A 71 5.98 11.10 7.68
CA ASN A 71 5.41 10.31 8.77
C ASN A 71 6.38 9.23 9.28
N LEU A 72 7.23 8.69 8.41
CA LEU A 72 8.33 7.81 8.80
C LEU A 72 9.26 8.47 9.82
N TRP A 73 9.64 9.75 9.59
CA TRP A 73 10.46 10.49 10.55
C TRP A 73 9.84 10.51 11.94
N TRP A 74 8.57 10.88 12.02
CA TRP A 74 7.89 11.00 13.31
C TRP A 74 7.63 9.64 13.98
N ALA A 75 7.30 8.62 13.23
CA ALA A 75 7.17 7.26 13.74
C ALA A 75 8.49 6.77 14.34
N GLY A 76 9.61 6.97 13.64
CA GLY A 76 10.95 6.65 14.13
C GLY A 76 11.34 7.46 15.37
N LYS A 77 11.08 8.77 15.38
CA LYS A 77 11.31 9.65 16.55
C LYS A 77 10.53 9.20 17.80
N LYS A 78 9.33 8.69 17.60
CA LYS A 78 8.50 8.13 18.69
C LYS A 78 8.83 6.66 18.97
N ARG A 79 9.81 6.07 18.26
CA ARG A 79 10.20 4.65 18.37
C ARG A 79 9.04 3.68 18.11
N ASN A 80 8.04 4.11 17.35
CA ASN A 80 6.98 3.24 16.85
C ASN A 80 7.50 2.48 15.61
N TRP A 81 8.30 1.45 15.87
CA TRP A 81 9.02 0.72 14.82
C TRP A 81 8.11 -0.01 13.82
N PRO A 82 6.98 -0.63 14.25
CA PRO A 82 6.02 -1.19 13.31
C PRO A 82 5.47 -0.14 12.34
N LEU A 83 5.09 1.04 12.86
CA LEU A 83 4.60 2.14 12.07
C LEU A 83 5.69 2.75 11.17
N ALA A 84 6.92 2.85 11.68
CA ALA A 84 8.07 3.29 10.89
C ALA A 84 8.33 2.32 9.72
N GLN A 85 8.26 1.01 9.95
CA GLN A 85 8.40 0.01 8.89
C GLN A 85 7.29 0.14 7.83
N TYR A 86 6.06 0.39 8.26
CA TYR A 86 4.94 0.62 7.34
C TYR A 86 5.23 1.83 6.43
N TYR A 87 5.52 3.00 7.01
CA TYR A 87 5.80 4.20 6.22
C TYR A 87 7.05 4.09 5.33
N PHE A 88 8.06 3.35 5.78
CA PHE A 88 9.22 3.03 4.95
C PHE A 88 8.81 2.23 3.70
N ASN A 89 8.02 1.18 3.88
CA ASN A 89 7.56 0.33 2.78
C ASN A 89 6.71 1.12 1.77
N GLU A 90 5.79 1.97 2.25
CA GLU A 90 4.96 2.82 1.40
C GLU A 90 5.83 3.81 0.61
N SER A 91 6.75 4.50 1.27
CA SER A 91 7.66 5.45 0.60
C SER A 91 8.48 4.77 -0.49
N ARG A 92 9.08 3.62 -0.17
CA ARG A 92 9.86 2.83 -1.12
C ARG A 92 9.01 2.36 -2.30
N GLY A 93 7.79 1.88 -2.01
CA GLY A 93 6.83 1.42 -3.02
C GLY A 93 6.45 2.52 -4.01
N HIS A 94 6.19 3.73 -3.52
CA HIS A 94 5.87 4.89 -4.38
C HIS A 94 7.08 5.36 -5.22
N ILE A 95 8.30 5.36 -4.66
CA ILE A 95 9.50 5.64 -5.46
C ILE A 95 9.64 4.60 -6.58
N GLN A 96 9.47 3.33 -6.26
CA GLN A 96 9.52 2.24 -7.24
C GLN A 96 8.40 2.36 -8.29
N GLN A 97 7.20 2.82 -7.90
CA GLN A 97 6.10 3.09 -8.83
C GLN A 97 6.48 4.20 -9.83
N LEU A 98 7.10 5.30 -9.33
CA LEU A 98 7.60 6.37 -10.19
C LEU A 98 8.59 5.86 -11.23
N VAL A 99 9.55 5.04 -10.80
CA VAL A 99 10.60 4.48 -11.66
C VAL A 99 10.01 3.52 -12.68
N ARG A 100 9.12 2.61 -12.29
CA ARG A 100 8.42 1.71 -13.24
C ARG A 100 7.62 2.47 -14.29
N LYS A 101 6.99 3.59 -13.88
CA LYS A 101 6.24 4.44 -14.80
C LYS A 101 7.16 5.19 -15.77
N ASN A 102 8.34 5.60 -15.30
CA ASN A 102 9.29 6.42 -16.06
C ASN A 102 10.71 5.86 -15.83
N PRO A 103 11.08 4.75 -16.47
CA PRO A 103 12.42 4.19 -16.29
C PRO A 103 13.52 5.16 -16.75
N THR A 104 13.18 6.00 -17.72
CA THR A 104 14.00 7.11 -18.20
C THR A 104 13.18 8.40 -18.14
N ILE A 105 13.77 9.47 -17.67
CA ILE A 105 13.17 10.81 -17.64
C ILE A 105 14.12 11.85 -18.26
N ARG A 106 13.55 12.82 -18.98
CA ARG A 106 14.33 13.90 -19.56
C ARG A 106 14.68 14.96 -18.52
N ASN A 107 15.96 15.30 -18.41
CA ASN A 107 16.44 16.42 -17.59
C ASN A 107 15.84 17.73 -18.14
N GLN A 108 15.31 18.55 -17.27
CA GLN A 108 14.58 19.79 -17.64
C GLN A 108 15.51 20.95 -18.04
N VAL A 109 16.82 20.83 -17.81
CA VAL A 109 17.80 21.90 -18.08
C VAL A 109 18.53 21.67 -19.38
N ASP A 110 19.09 20.47 -19.56
CA ASP A 110 19.98 20.15 -20.70
C ASP A 110 19.38 19.16 -21.68
N ASN A 111 18.14 18.70 -21.44
CA ASN A 111 17.43 17.72 -22.26
C ASN A 111 18.16 16.36 -22.41
N THR A 112 19.07 16.01 -21.52
CA THR A 112 19.65 14.67 -21.47
C THR A 112 18.68 13.66 -20.88
N ASP A 113 18.83 12.40 -21.26
CA ASP A 113 18.04 11.31 -20.69
C ASP A 113 18.71 10.81 -19.39
N VAL A 114 17.92 10.66 -18.35
CA VAL A 114 18.36 10.20 -17.03
C VAL A 114 17.70 8.86 -16.73
N GLU A 115 18.51 7.83 -16.52
CA GLU A 115 18.07 6.47 -16.20
C GLU A 115 17.68 6.38 -14.72
N LEU A 116 16.38 6.45 -14.42
CA LEU A 116 15.88 6.41 -13.05
C LEU A 116 16.00 5.02 -12.43
N GLN A 117 15.96 3.95 -13.22
CA GLN A 117 16.10 2.59 -12.69
C GLN A 117 17.46 2.40 -12.02
N GLY A 118 18.56 2.79 -12.71
CA GLY A 118 19.90 2.68 -12.14
C GLY A 118 20.11 3.54 -10.89
N ILE A 119 19.52 4.76 -10.86
CA ILE A 119 19.54 5.61 -9.67
C ILE A 119 18.79 4.94 -8.52
N PHE A 120 17.61 4.39 -8.77
CA PHE A 120 16.82 3.71 -7.75
C PHE A 120 17.55 2.47 -7.20
N ASP A 121 18.11 1.64 -8.06
CA ASP A 121 18.82 0.44 -7.64
C ASP A 121 20.03 0.78 -6.73
N GLY A 122 20.75 1.85 -7.05
CA GLY A 122 21.81 2.38 -6.23
C GLY A 122 21.33 2.88 -4.86
N ILE A 123 20.22 3.60 -4.82
CA ILE A 123 19.62 4.12 -3.58
C ILE A 123 19.02 2.97 -2.75
N ASP A 124 18.37 2.01 -3.39
CA ASP A 124 17.69 0.90 -2.73
C ASP A 124 18.67 -0.02 -2.00
N THR A 125 19.83 -0.28 -2.62
CA THR A 125 20.89 -1.10 -2.04
C THR A 125 21.82 -0.35 -1.07
N SER A 126 21.70 0.96 -0.96
CA SER A 126 22.52 1.80 -0.08
C SER A 126 21.69 2.54 0.97
N SER A 127 21.30 3.79 0.71
CA SER A 127 20.67 4.66 1.70
C SER A 127 19.31 4.17 2.19
N LEU A 128 18.46 3.57 1.33
CA LEU A 128 17.22 2.92 1.76
C LEU A 128 17.49 1.68 2.61
N ALA A 129 18.44 0.84 2.19
CA ALA A 129 18.84 -0.34 2.97
C ALA A 129 19.32 0.04 4.38
N MET A 130 20.09 1.14 4.52
CA MET A 130 20.55 1.64 5.82
C MET A 130 19.40 2.09 6.72
N VAL A 131 18.38 2.77 6.18
CA VAL A 131 17.17 3.16 6.95
C VAL A 131 16.40 1.92 7.38
N LYS A 132 16.18 0.97 6.47
CA LYS A 132 15.49 -0.30 6.75
C LYS A 132 16.19 -1.09 7.88
N ASP A 133 17.50 -1.18 7.83
CA ASP A 133 18.31 -1.89 8.84
C ASP A 133 18.20 -1.23 10.22
N ALA A 134 18.26 0.11 10.28
CA ALA A 134 18.08 0.85 11.51
C ALA A 134 16.69 0.65 12.14
N ILE A 135 15.64 0.60 11.32
CA ILE A 135 14.27 0.29 11.77
C ILE A 135 14.20 -1.14 12.33
N ALA A 136 14.76 -2.13 11.60
CA ALA A 136 14.76 -3.53 12.01
C ALA A 136 15.51 -3.74 13.33
N LYS A 137 16.63 -3.04 13.52
CA LYS A 137 17.44 -3.04 14.76
C LYS A 137 16.85 -2.17 15.87
N LYS A 138 15.81 -1.39 15.58
CA LYS A 138 15.21 -0.42 16.50
C LYS A 138 16.21 0.61 17.03
N ASP A 139 17.22 0.93 16.21
CA ASP A 139 18.30 1.87 16.54
C ASP A 139 17.91 3.29 16.14
N ALA A 140 17.51 4.08 17.13
CA ALA A 140 17.03 5.45 16.92
C ALA A 140 18.14 6.40 16.41
N LEU A 141 19.38 6.22 16.85
CA LEU A 141 20.49 7.07 16.41
C LEU A 141 20.88 6.78 14.96
N ALA A 142 21.02 5.49 14.63
CA ALA A 142 21.25 5.06 13.25
C ALA A 142 20.09 5.47 12.34
N PHE A 143 18.85 5.34 12.79
CA PHE A 143 17.65 5.77 12.03
C PHE A 143 17.73 7.26 11.68
N GLU A 144 17.95 8.14 12.64
CA GLU A 144 18.04 9.58 12.41
C GLU A 144 19.16 9.96 11.43
N LYS A 145 20.33 9.36 11.61
CA LYS A 145 21.48 9.55 10.71
C LYS A 145 21.14 9.09 9.29
N ASN A 146 20.65 7.86 9.14
CA ASN A 146 20.40 7.25 7.85
C ASN A 146 19.20 7.90 7.12
N TYR A 147 18.19 8.39 7.86
CA TYR A 147 17.11 9.20 7.32
C TYR A 147 17.67 10.45 6.61
N ARG A 148 18.60 11.19 7.25
CA ARG A 148 19.23 12.37 6.65
C ARG A 148 20.09 12.00 5.44
N THR A 149 20.84 10.90 5.50
CA THR A 149 21.61 10.39 4.35
C THR A 149 20.68 10.09 3.16
N MET A 150 19.49 9.53 3.42
CA MET A 150 18.51 9.29 2.36
C MET A 150 17.96 10.59 1.75
N LEU A 151 17.80 11.68 2.53
CA LEU A 151 17.41 12.97 1.98
C LEU A 151 18.47 13.52 0.99
N GLU A 152 19.75 13.27 1.22
CA GLU A 152 20.82 13.62 0.26
C GLU A 152 20.68 12.83 -1.04
N SER A 153 20.32 11.54 -0.95
CA SER A 153 20.04 10.72 -2.13
C SER A 153 18.81 11.24 -2.90
N CYS A 154 17.75 11.64 -2.19
CA CYS A 154 16.57 12.28 -2.80
C CYS A 154 16.96 13.54 -3.54
N TYR A 155 17.77 14.40 -2.91
CA TYR A 155 18.22 15.64 -3.52
C TYR A 155 19.13 15.41 -4.74
N SER A 156 20.00 14.42 -4.67
CA SER A 156 20.86 14.04 -5.81
C SER A 156 20.03 13.62 -7.02
N CYS A 157 18.99 12.80 -6.82
CA CYS A 157 18.06 12.43 -7.87
C CYS A 157 17.34 13.66 -8.46
N HIS A 158 16.83 14.59 -7.61
CA HIS A 158 16.19 15.83 -8.08
C HIS A 158 17.15 16.70 -8.91
N LYS A 159 18.42 16.78 -8.50
CA LYS A 159 19.44 17.49 -9.30
C LYS A 159 19.66 16.83 -10.67
N SER A 160 19.77 15.51 -10.69
CA SER A 160 20.01 14.76 -11.93
C SER A 160 18.93 14.97 -12.98
N ILE A 161 17.68 15.19 -12.56
CA ILE A 161 16.54 15.44 -13.47
C ILE A 161 16.29 16.93 -13.73
N GLY A 162 17.25 17.81 -13.37
CA GLY A 162 17.15 19.25 -13.61
C GLY A 162 16.19 19.99 -12.68
N ARG A 163 15.94 19.47 -11.46
CA ARG A 163 15.06 20.11 -10.45
C ARG A 163 15.78 20.45 -9.14
N PRO A 164 16.91 21.19 -9.16
CA PRO A 164 17.70 21.49 -7.96
C PRO A 164 16.98 22.40 -6.96
N TYR A 165 15.87 23.01 -7.34
CA TYR A 165 15.02 23.82 -6.47
C TYR A 165 14.12 22.98 -5.56
N ILE A 166 13.91 21.68 -5.83
CA ILE A 166 13.19 20.75 -4.95
C ILE A 166 14.20 20.18 -3.96
N ARG A 167 14.24 20.77 -2.77
CA ARG A 167 15.23 20.45 -1.73
C ARG A 167 14.57 19.73 -0.56
N PRO A 168 14.73 18.40 -0.42
CA PRO A 168 14.25 17.69 0.73
C PRO A 168 14.89 18.18 2.03
N GLN A 169 14.13 18.20 3.10
CA GLN A 169 14.62 18.56 4.44
C GLN A 169 14.07 17.61 5.51
N THR A 170 14.78 17.53 6.63
CA THR A 170 14.25 16.85 7.81
C THR A 170 13.01 17.58 8.31
N PRO A 171 11.88 16.89 8.56
CA PRO A 171 10.67 17.53 9.07
C PRO A 171 10.91 18.24 10.41
N THR A 172 10.51 19.50 10.52
CA THR A 172 10.68 20.33 11.73
C THR A 172 9.42 20.40 12.58
N ALA A 173 8.24 20.14 11.99
CA ALA A 173 6.97 20.11 12.67
C ALA A 173 6.16 18.89 12.20
N GLN A 174 5.44 18.26 13.12
CA GLN A 174 4.48 17.23 12.79
C GLN A 174 3.22 17.91 12.24
N VAL A 175 2.88 17.61 10.98
CA VAL A 175 1.57 17.96 10.45
C VAL A 175 0.55 17.12 11.22
N GLN A 176 -0.58 17.71 11.64
CA GLN A 176 -1.63 17.00 12.36
C GLN A 176 -2.05 15.76 11.55
N ALA A 177 -1.69 14.59 12.04
CA ALA A 177 -1.94 13.32 11.37
C ALA A 177 -3.16 12.64 11.98
N MET A 178 -3.95 11.95 11.15
CA MET A 178 -5.04 11.09 11.63
C MET A 178 -4.50 9.83 12.33
N VAL A 179 -3.23 9.51 12.14
CA VAL A 179 -2.59 8.32 12.71
C VAL A 179 -1.87 8.69 14.00
N ASN A 180 -2.18 7.99 15.08
CA ASN A 180 -1.49 8.16 16.35
C ASN A 180 -0.08 7.54 16.26
N MET A 181 0.95 8.33 16.52
CA MET A 181 2.36 7.91 16.45
C MET A 181 2.84 7.24 17.73
N ASP A 182 2.05 7.29 18.82
CA ASP A 182 2.42 6.66 20.08
C ASP A 182 2.40 5.13 19.94
N PRO A 183 3.53 4.42 20.19
CA PRO A 183 3.59 2.96 20.09
C PRO A 183 2.74 2.24 21.15
N ASN A 184 2.34 2.93 22.22
CA ASN A 184 1.53 2.39 23.31
C ASN A 184 0.05 2.81 23.24
N ALA A 185 -0.35 3.55 22.19
CA ALA A 185 -1.73 3.97 22.02
C ALA A 185 -2.67 2.78 21.93
N THR A 186 -3.83 2.89 22.60
CA THR A 186 -4.92 1.91 22.53
C THR A 186 -6.10 2.48 21.76
N TRP A 187 -6.90 1.64 21.19
CA TRP A 187 -8.14 2.00 20.51
C TRP A 187 -9.35 1.46 21.28
N PRO A 188 -10.45 2.22 21.41
CA PRO A 188 -10.59 3.66 21.09
C PRO A 188 -9.88 4.54 22.10
N GLN A 189 -9.57 5.79 21.69
CA GLN A 189 -8.96 6.80 22.56
C GLN A 189 -10.01 7.47 23.41
#